data_de1d28d4c312ba5946c2d5d25c576fb1
#
_entry.id   de1d28d4c312ba5946c2d5d25c576fb1
#
_cell.length_a   1.000
_cell.length_b   1.000
_cell.length_c   1.000
_cell.angle_alpha   90.00
_cell.angle_beta   90.00
_cell.angle_gamma   90.00
#
_symmetry.space_group_name_H-M   'P 1'
#
loop_
_entity.id
_entity.type
_entity.pdbx_description
1 polymer ?
#
loop_
_entity_poly.entity_id
_entity_poly.type
_entity_poly.pdbx_seq_one_letter_code
_entity_poly.pdbx_strand_id
1 'polypeptide(L)'
;MGAASRQRHTAMLPPQQFHCLLDELPLHLIPQHSLDRQLLRVGPPHPLILNPECLVLPAGQIPPDLESHRELLAGFSLQSTIAWVRDPATSSLHPFWLGPQFEEVVSSLHAGKLAPAALPKAQRLLLAAAGILTPADYAQRRRARWSEIVSTCRLVFRERNYVPLSDLIHPFNLAALRRYYRHAIRRGGISLGDEQSPRRYVAHNEPVARYFHHQITNALSGIVGEPIKPSYVYLASYLSSAELKKHTDREQCEFSVTLCLDYSPEPQLATPWPIRLDTPEGTFAAYQALGDGLIYRGTKVPHYRDVLAPGHTSTSIFFHYVPADFSGPLD
;
A
#
# COMPACT_ATOMS: atom_id res chain seq x y z
N MET A 1 -37.20 19.69 41.07
CA MET A 1 -37.46 19.02 39.80
C MET A 1 -36.14 18.83 39.09
N GLY A 2 -35.60 17.63 39.17
CA GLY A 2 -34.25 17.31 38.64
C GLY A 2 -34.35 16.91 37.17
N ALA A 3 -33.58 17.62 36.31
CA ALA A 3 -33.41 17.24 34.92
C ALA A 3 -32.39 16.10 34.82
N ALA A 4 -32.84 14.91 34.55
CA ALA A 4 -31.98 13.76 34.28
C ALA A 4 -31.33 13.93 32.91
N SER A 5 -30.03 14.19 32.92
CA SER A 5 -29.17 14.15 31.72
C SER A 5 -29.13 12.70 31.20
N ARG A 6 -29.82 12.44 30.09
CA ARG A 6 -29.66 11.20 29.32
C ARG A 6 -28.32 11.25 28.58
N GLN A 7 -27.29 10.69 29.17
CA GLN A 7 -26.09 10.29 28.44
C GLN A 7 -26.50 9.23 27.39
N ARG A 8 -26.51 9.63 26.12
CA ARG A 8 -26.59 8.69 25.01
C ARG A 8 -25.24 7.95 24.98
N HIS A 9 -25.22 6.72 25.47
CA HIS A 9 -24.18 5.78 25.15
C HIS A 9 -24.27 5.51 23.63
N THR A 10 -23.47 6.21 22.84
CA THR A 10 -23.18 5.82 21.47
C THR A 10 -22.43 4.50 21.56
N ALA A 11 -23.09 3.40 21.29
CA ALA A 11 -22.44 2.10 21.15
C ALA A 11 -21.32 2.29 20.11
N MET A 12 -20.07 2.17 20.53
CA MET A 12 -18.93 2.18 19.60
C MET A 12 -19.12 1.00 18.65
N LEU A 13 -19.31 1.30 17.37
CA LEU A 13 -19.32 0.29 16.34
C LEU A 13 -17.98 -0.45 16.39
N PRO A 14 -17.96 -1.79 16.21
CA PRO A 14 -16.72 -2.53 16.20
C PRO A 14 -15.77 -1.91 15.16
N PRO A 15 -14.46 -1.85 15.45
CA PRO A 15 -13.47 -1.30 14.53
C PRO A 15 -13.55 -2.04 13.21
N GLN A 16 -13.52 -1.29 12.12
CA GLN A 16 -13.49 -1.87 10.78
C GLN A 16 -12.19 -2.67 10.62
N GLN A 17 -12.29 -3.89 10.11
CA GLN A 17 -11.14 -4.71 9.76
C GLN A 17 -10.87 -4.63 8.26
N PHE A 18 -9.59 -4.59 7.92
CA PHE A 18 -9.12 -4.63 6.54
C PHE A 18 -9.20 -6.04 5.97
N HIS A 19 -9.66 -6.13 4.73
CA HIS A 19 -9.61 -7.34 3.91
C HIS A 19 -9.58 -6.97 2.42
N CYS A 20 -8.88 -7.77 1.63
CA CYS A 20 -8.89 -7.75 0.16
C CYS A 20 -9.53 -9.05 -0.33
N LEU A 21 -10.87 -9.12 -0.33
CA LEU A 21 -11.65 -10.31 -0.67
C LEU A 21 -11.73 -10.45 -2.18
N LEU A 22 -11.21 -11.56 -2.74
CA LEU A 22 -11.17 -11.78 -4.19
C LEU A 22 -12.55 -11.91 -4.83
N ASP A 23 -13.50 -12.51 -4.12
CA ASP A 23 -14.89 -12.65 -4.57
C ASP A 23 -15.63 -11.30 -4.69
N GLU A 24 -15.14 -10.28 -3.97
CA GLU A 24 -15.78 -8.96 -3.87
C GLU A 24 -14.79 -7.80 -4.06
N LEU A 25 -13.85 -7.97 -4.99
CA LEU A 25 -12.90 -6.90 -5.28
C LEU A 25 -13.63 -5.63 -5.74
N PRO A 26 -13.28 -4.46 -5.19
CA PRO A 26 -13.85 -3.20 -5.64
C PRO A 26 -13.22 -2.78 -6.99
N LEU A 27 -13.61 -3.47 -8.07
CA LEU A 27 -13.00 -3.31 -9.41
C LEU A 27 -12.96 -1.85 -9.88
N HIS A 28 -14.00 -1.07 -9.54
CA HIS A 28 -14.07 0.36 -9.87
C HIS A 28 -13.04 1.22 -9.12
N LEU A 29 -12.39 0.69 -8.09
CA LEU A 29 -11.32 1.38 -7.35
C LEU A 29 -9.92 0.92 -7.76
N ILE A 30 -9.80 -0.07 -8.66
CA ILE A 30 -8.49 -0.51 -9.17
C ILE A 30 -8.07 0.46 -10.28
N PRO A 31 -6.95 1.19 -10.13
CA PRO A 31 -6.45 2.02 -11.21
C PRO A 31 -6.06 1.16 -12.42
N GLN A 32 -6.62 1.44 -13.59
CA GLN A 32 -6.41 0.61 -14.79
C GLN A 32 -4.93 0.48 -15.15
N HIS A 33 -4.19 1.59 -15.11
CA HIS A 33 -2.76 1.59 -15.39
C HIS A 33 -1.94 0.69 -14.44
N SER A 34 -2.35 0.56 -13.16
CA SER A 34 -1.72 -0.34 -12.18
C SER A 34 -2.06 -1.80 -12.48
N LEU A 35 -3.30 -2.08 -12.84
CA LEU A 35 -3.74 -3.42 -13.24
C LEU A 35 -3.02 -3.87 -14.51
N ASP A 36 -2.90 -3.01 -15.49
CA ASP A 36 -2.19 -3.31 -16.75
C ASP A 36 -0.71 -3.61 -16.48
N ARG A 37 -0.04 -2.83 -15.64
CA ARG A 37 1.33 -3.12 -15.21
C ARG A 37 1.45 -4.47 -14.48
N GLN A 38 0.50 -4.80 -13.62
CA GLN A 38 0.48 -6.08 -12.92
C GLN A 38 0.30 -7.26 -13.89
N LEU A 39 -0.61 -7.15 -14.86
CA LEU A 39 -0.81 -8.17 -15.88
C LEU A 39 0.43 -8.36 -16.77
N LEU A 40 1.10 -7.27 -17.12
CA LEU A 40 2.38 -7.33 -17.85
C LEU A 40 3.49 -8.04 -17.04
N ARG A 41 3.47 -7.97 -15.72
CA ARG A 41 4.41 -8.72 -14.85
C ARG A 41 4.18 -10.22 -14.93
N VAL A 42 2.94 -10.65 -15.01
CA VAL A 42 2.60 -12.07 -15.18
C VAL A 42 3.07 -12.58 -16.55
N GLY A 43 3.07 -11.70 -17.57
CA GLY A 43 3.54 -12.00 -18.92
C GLY A 43 2.44 -12.53 -19.86
N PRO A 44 2.80 -12.84 -21.12
CA PRO A 44 1.86 -13.38 -22.09
C PRO A 44 1.29 -14.75 -21.62
N PRO A 45 0.24 -15.26 -22.28
CA PRO A 45 -0.44 -16.48 -21.86
C PRO A 45 0.49 -17.71 -21.97
N HIS A 46 1.29 -17.90 -20.94
CA HIS A 46 2.04 -19.14 -20.71
C HIS A 46 1.20 -20.12 -19.90
N PRO A 47 1.52 -21.42 -19.92
CA PRO A 47 0.95 -22.36 -18.98
C PRO A 47 1.16 -21.85 -17.55
N LEU A 48 0.04 -21.64 -16.83
CA LEU A 48 0.07 -21.21 -15.45
C LEU A 48 0.16 -22.42 -14.52
N ILE A 49 0.90 -22.26 -13.45
CA ILE A 49 0.98 -23.19 -12.32
C ILE A 49 0.56 -22.48 -11.04
N LEU A 50 0.23 -23.22 -10.01
CA LEU A 50 0.08 -22.67 -8.69
C LEU A 50 1.43 -22.09 -8.24
N ASN A 51 1.41 -20.85 -7.74
CA ASN A 51 2.61 -20.14 -7.36
C ASN A 51 3.25 -20.81 -6.11
N PRO A 52 4.49 -21.31 -6.19
CA PRO A 52 5.18 -21.88 -5.03
C PRO A 52 5.38 -20.88 -3.87
N GLU A 53 5.38 -19.59 -4.16
CA GLU A 53 5.51 -18.50 -3.18
C GLU A 53 4.13 -18.05 -2.62
N CYS A 54 3.08 -18.84 -2.84
CA CYS A 54 1.74 -18.59 -2.31
C CYS A 54 1.42 -19.57 -1.18
N LEU A 55 1.24 -19.06 0.03
CA LEU A 55 0.76 -19.82 1.19
C LEU A 55 -0.75 -19.59 1.35
N VAL A 56 -1.52 -20.67 1.31
CA VAL A 56 -2.96 -20.63 1.59
C VAL A 56 -3.19 -21.14 3.00
N LEU A 57 -3.59 -20.23 3.88
CA LEU A 57 -3.73 -20.51 5.31
C LEU A 57 -5.19 -20.34 5.75
N PRO A 58 -5.74 -21.30 6.52
CA PRO A 58 -7.09 -21.21 7.04
C PRO A 58 -7.23 -20.09 8.08
N ALA A 59 -8.46 -19.80 8.46
CA ALA A 59 -8.81 -18.81 9.46
C ALA A 59 -7.95 -18.92 10.73
N GLY A 60 -7.44 -17.80 11.21
CA GLY A 60 -6.61 -17.68 12.42
C GLY A 60 -5.13 -18.03 12.25
N GLN A 61 -4.74 -18.63 11.12
CA GLN A 61 -3.33 -18.92 10.83
C GLN A 61 -2.69 -17.77 10.03
N ILE A 62 -1.41 -17.52 10.27
CA ILE A 62 -0.62 -16.48 9.61
C ILE A 62 0.72 -17.07 9.11
N PRO A 63 1.36 -16.41 8.13
CA PRO A 63 2.69 -16.84 7.69
C PRO A 63 3.71 -16.87 8.83
N PRO A 64 4.62 -17.86 8.85
CA PRO A 64 5.65 -17.97 9.90
C PRO A 64 6.47 -16.69 10.09
N ASP A 65 6.78 -15.98 9.02
CA ASP A 65 7.53 -14.72 9.05
C ASP A 65 6.80 -13.60 9.81
N LEU A 66 5.49 -13.68 9.97
CA LEU A 66 4.68 -12.71 10.69
C LEU A 66 4.40 -13.11 12.14
N GLU A 67 4.79 -14.29 12.57
CA GLU A 67 4.52 -14.74 13.95
C GLU A 67 5.22 -13.85 15.01
N SER A 68 6.46 -13.42 14.74
CA SER A 68 7.20 -12.50 15.61
C SER A 68 6.72 -11.05 15.52
N HIS A 69 5.82 -10.74 14.57
CA HIS A 69 5.27 -9.40 14.29
C HIS A 69 3.75 -9.43 14.14
N ARG A 70 3.09 -10.29 14.94
CA ARG A 70 1.64 -10.50 14.86
C ARG A 70 0.84 -9.22 15.10
N GLU A 71 1.41 -8.27 15.83
CA GLU A 71 0.82 -6.95 16.08
C GLU A 71 0.57 -6.14 14.79
N LEU A 72 1.34 -6.41 13.71
CA LEU A 72 1.12 -5.77 12.41
C LEU A 72 -0.22 -6.16 11.77
N LEU A 73 -0.82 -7.25 12.22
CA LEU A 73 -2.11 -7.74 11.71
C LEU A 73 -3.30 -7.29 12.55
N ALA A 74 -3.11 -6.41 13.54
CA ALA A 74 -4.17 -5.96 14.44
C ALA A 74 -5.39 -5.33 13.72
N GLY A 75 -5.17 -4.73 12.53
CA GLY A 75 -6.23 -4.16 11.70
C GLY A 75 -6.86 -5.14 10.70
N PHE A 76 -6.43 -6.41 10.64
CA PHE A 76 -6.80 -7.37 9.62
C PHE A 76 -7.90 -8.33 10.07
N SER A 77 -8.81 -8.71 9.17
CA SER A 77 -9.78 -9.78 9.40
C SER A 77 -9.08 -11.13 9.22
N LEU A 78 -8.85 -11.86 10.30
CA LEU A 78 -8.23 -13.19 10.26
C LEU A 78 -9.25 -14.33 10.37
N GLN A 79 -10.53 -14.08 10.10
CA GLN A 79 -11.62 -15.05 10.32
C GLN A 79 -11.97 -15.90 9.08
N SER A 80 -11.21 -15.80 8.02
CA SER A 80 -11.39 -16.58 6.78
C SER A 80 -10.06 -17.00 6.20
N THR A 81 -10.09 -17.90 5.22
CA THR A 81 -8.90 -18.36 4.50
C THR A 81 -8.23 -17.22 3.73
N ILE A 82 -6.91 -17.10 3.86
CA ILE A 82 -6.11 -16.06 3.21
C ILE A 82 -5.03 -16.72 2.35
N ALA A 83 -4.94 -16.31 1.09
CA ALA A 83 -3.80 -16.58 0.22
C ALA A 83 -2.77 -15.47 0.41
N TRP A 84 -1.62 -15.82 0.97
CA TRP A 84 -0.48 -14.94 1.19
C TRP A 84 0.51 -15.13 0.04
N VAL A 85 0.57 -14.17 -0.86
CA VAL A 85 1.45 -14.22 -2.03
C VAL A 85 2.71 -13.42 -1.74
N ARG A 86 3.86 -14.10 -1.76
CA ARG A 86 5.17 -13.45 -1.59
C ARG A 86 5.69 -12.96 -2.93
N ASP A 87 6.12 -11.70 -3.00
CA ASP A 87 6.92 -11.22 -4.11
C ASP A 87 8.33 -11.80 -4.00
N PRO A 88 8.78 -12.61 -4.99
CA PRO A 88 10.07 -13.30 -4.89
C PRO A 88 11.28 -12.36 -4.94
N ALA A 89 11.10 -11.11 -5.31
CA ALA A 89 12.17 -10.14 -5.45
C ALA A 89 12.34 -9.22 -4.23
N THR A 90 11.22 -8.85 -3.58
CA THR A 90 11.20 -7.92 -2.44
C THR A 90 10.88 -8.61 -1.11
N SER A 91 10.41 -9.86 -1.17
CA SER A 91 9.87 -10.62 -0.04
C SER A 91 8.59 -10.04 0.57
N SER A 92 8.00 -9.02 -0.05
CA SER A 92 6.73 -8.43 0.40
C SER A 92 5.61 -9.47 0.33
N LEU A 93 4.77 -9.54 1.36
CA LEU A 93 3.59 -10.40 1.42
C LEU A 93 2.34 -9.62 1.01
N HIS A 94 1.60 -10.15 0.06
CA HIS A 94 0.33 -9.61 -0.41
C HIS A 94 -0.82 -10.54 0.02
N PRO A 95 -1.66 -10.13 0.99
CA PRO A 95 -2.78 -10.93 1.46
C PRO A 95 -4.00 -10.79 0.56
N PHE A 96 -4.61 -11.92 0.22
CA PHE A 96 -5.87 -11.99 -0.51
C PHE A 96 -6.81 -12.94 0.23
N TRP A 97 -7.95 -12.41 0.68
CA TRP A 97 -9.00 -13.20 1.31
C TRP A 97 -9.74 -13.99 0.25
N LEU A 98 -9.87 -15.29 0.50
CA LEU A 98 -10.63 -16.18 -0.36
C LEU A 98 -12.07 -16.25 0.19
N GLY A 99 -13.04 -15.87 -0.63
CA GLY A 99 -14.42 -16.20 -0.38
C GLY A 99 -14.69 -17.66 -0.76
N PRO A 100 -15.90 -18.20 -0.49
CA PRO A 100 -16.21 -19.61 -0.66
C PRO A 100 -15.88 -20.16 -2.06
N GLN A 101 -16.11 -19.35 -3.09
CA GLN A 101 -15.85 -19.75 -4.48
C GLN A 101 -14.36 -19.96 -4.77
N PHE A 102 -13.52 -19.00 -4.36
CA PHE A 102 -12.07 -19.11 -4.60
C PHE A 102 -11.38 -20.06 -3.63
N GLU A 103 -11.90 -20.25 -2.41
CA GLU A 103 -11.39 -21.23 -1.46
C GLU A 103 -11.52 -22.65 -2.02
N GLU A 104 -12.69 -23.02 -2.58
CA GLU A 104 -12.90 -24.31 -3.24
C GLU A 104 -11.97 -24.50 -4.45
N VAL A 105 -11.88 -23.46 -5.30
CA VAL A 105 -11.02 -23.49 -6.49
C VAL A 105 -9.56 -23.70 -6.11
N VAL A 106 -9.03 -22.89 -5.18
CA VAL A 106 -7.62 -22.94 -4.79
C VAL A 106 -7.30 -24.26 -4.07
N SER A 107 -8.21 -24.74 -3.22
CA SER A 107 -8.07 -26.07 -2.59
C SER A 107 -8.03 -27.20 -3.61
N SER A 108 -8.85 -27.14 -4.66
CA SER A 108 -8.86 -28.13 -5.74
C SER A 108 -7.58 -28.09 -6.59
N LEU A 109 -7.02 -26.88 -6.82
CA LEU A 109 -5.72 -26.72 -7.49
C LEU A 109 -4.58 -27.31 -6.65
N HIS A 110 -4.54 -27.05 -5.35
CA HIS A 110 -3.54 -27.61 -4.43
C HIS A 110 -3.60 -29.15 -4.36
N ALA A 111 -4.82 -29.70 -4.36
CA ALA A 111 -5.01 -31.14 -4.35
C ALA A 111 -4.74 -31.83 -5.70
N GLY A 112 -4.39 -31.06 -6.75
CA GLY A 112 -4.19 -31.59 -8.10
C GLY A 112 -5.47 -32.10 -8.77
N LYS A 113 -6.66 -31.80 -8.19
CA LYS A 113 -7.97 -32.21 -8.73
C LYS A 113 -8.42 -31.33 -9.87
N LEU A 114 -7.85 -30.14 -9.97
CA LEU A 114 -8.17 -29.13 -10.97
C LEU A 114 -6.86 -28.58 -11.57
N ALA A 115 -6.78 -28.56 -12.90
CA ALA A 115 -5.67 -27.90 -13.58
C ALA A 115 -5.98 -26.42 -13.84
N PRO A 116 -4.99 -25.50 -13.75
CA PRO A 116 -5.22 -24.06 -14.02
C PRO A 116 -5.85 -23.79 -15.40
N ALA A 117 -5.53 -24.60 -16.41
CA ALA A 117 -6.09 -24.48 -17.76
C ALA A 117 -7.60 -24.79 -17.84
N ALA A 118 -8.13 -25.57 -16.91
CA ALA A 118 -9.56 -25.92 -16.84
C ALA A 118 -10.42 -24.82 -16.18
N LEU A 119 -9.81 -23.82 -15.57
CA LEU A 119 -10.54 -22.70 -14.95
C LEU A 119 -11.23 -21.83 -16.00
N PRO A 120 -12.41 -21.29 -15.69
CA PRO A 120 -13.00 -20.19 -16.46
C PRO A 120 -12.01 -19.05 -16.65
N LYS A 121 -11.99 -18.45 -17.85
CA LYS A 121 -11.02 -17.39 -18.20
C LYS A 121 -10.97 -16.26 -17.17
N ALA A 122 -12.11 -15.80 -16.67
CA ALA A 122 -12.19 -14.71 -15.70
C ALA A 122 -11.52 -15.10 -14.37
N GLN A 123 -11.80 -16.27 -13.83
CA GLN A 123 -11.17 -16.76 -12.59
C GLN A 123 -9.67 -16.93 -12.76
N ARG A 124 -9.24 -17.53 -13.89
CA ARG A 124 -7.83 -17.73 -14.19
C ARG A 124 -7.07 -16.41 -14.29
N LEU A 125 -7.65 -15.39 -14.94
CA LEU A 125 -7.04 -14.04 -15.02
C LEU A 125 -6.97 -13.37 -13.65
N LEU A 126 -8.00 -13.49 -12.84
CA LEU A 126 -8.02 -12.91 -11.49
C LEU A 126 -6.96 -13.55 -10.58
N LEU A 127 -6.89 -14.87 -10.57
CA LEU A 127 -5.87 -15.59 -9.80
C LEU A 127 -4.45 -15.32 -10.30
N ALA A 128 -4.27 -15.15 -11.62
CA ALA A 128 -2.98 -14.74 -12.18
C ALA A 128 -2.63 -13.31 -11.82
N ALA A 129 -3.58 -12.36 -11.88
CA ALA A 129 -3.37 -10.99 -11.47
C ALA A 129 -3.04 -10.87 -9.97
N ALA A 130 -3.66 -11.70 -9.11
CA ALA A 130 -3.31 -11.80 -7.69
C ALA A 130 -1.95 -12.49 -7.44
N GLY A 131 -1.34 -13.13 -8.45
CA GLY A 131 -0.11 -13.87 -8.30
C GLY A 131 -0.27 -15.25 -7.64
N ILE A 132 -1.52 -15.73 -7.45
CA ILE A 132 -1.80 -17.09 -6.96
C ILE A 132 -1.49 -18.11 -8.04
N LEU A 133 -1.71 -17.77 -9.30
CA LEU A 133 -1.25 -18.52 -10.47
C LEU A 133 -0.16 -17.74 -11.18
N THR A 134 0.94 -18.42 -11.54
CA THR A 134 2.07 -17.78 -12.22
C THR A 134 2.66 -18.71 -13.30
N PRO A 135 3.34 -18.16 -14.32
CA PRO A 135 4.24 -18.95 -15.15
C PRO A 135 5.37 -19.58 -14.32
N ALA A 136 5.87 -20.74 -14.74
CA ALA A 136 6.91 -21.45 -13.99
C ALA A 136 8.21 -20.64 -13.80
N ASP A 137 8.55 -19.77 -14.75
CA ASP A 137 9.74 -18.91 -14.72
C ASP A 137 9.52 -17.54 -14.07
N TYR A 138 8.32 -17.30 -13.52
CA TYR A 138 7.93 -15.99 -12.96
C TYR A 138 8.91 -15.46 -11.93
N ALA A 139 9.29 -16.28 -10.95
CA ALA A 139 10.18 -15.86 -9.87
C ALA A 139 11.56 -15.40 -10.38
N GLN A 140 12.12 -16.12 -11.35
CA GLN A 140 13.40 -15.75 -11.96
C GLN A 140 13.30 -14.43 -12.72
N ARG A 141 12.28 -14.29 -13.59
CA ARG A 141 12.04 -13.04 -14.35
C ARG A 141 11.78 -11.87 -13.42
N ARG A 142 11.03 -12.09 -12.35
CA ARG A 142 10.70 -11.02 -11.38
C ARG A 142 11.95 -10.51 -10.65
N ARG A 143 12.83 -11.42 -10.20
CA ARG A 143 14.12 -11.06 -9.57
C ARG A 143 15.04 -10.30 -10.54
N ALA A 144 15.19 -10.78 -11.77
CA ALA A 144 16.02 -10.12 -12.78
C ALA A 144 15.54 -8.69 -13.05
N ARG A 145 14.24 -8.53 -13.34
CA ARG A 145 13.65 -7.20 -13.59
C ARG A 145 13.78 -6.27 -12.39
N TRP A 146 13.58 -6.79 -11.17
CA TRP A 146 13.74 -5.99 -9.96
C TRP A 146 15.17 -5.50 -9.77
N SER A 147 16.15 -6.34 -10.04
CA SER A 147 17.58 -5.95 -9.99
C SER A 147 17.89 -4.77 -10.90
N GLU A 148 17.35 -4.75 -12.12
CA GLU A 148 17.49 -3.63 -13.06
C GLU A 148 16.83 -2.35 -12.52
N ILE A 149 15.59 -2.45 -12.02
CA ILE A 149 14.85 -1.32 -11.45
C ILE A 149 15.61 -0.72 -10.27
N VAL A 150 16.04 -1.58 -9.33
CA VAL A 150 16.78 -1.13 -8.12
C VAL A 150 18.09 -0.45 -8.51
N SER A 151 18.84 -1.01 -9.45
CA SER A 151 20.10 -0.43 -9.90
C SER A 151 19.90 0.98 -10.45
N THR A 152 18.89 1.17 -11.30
CA THR A 152 18.55 2.48 -11.86
C THR A 152 18.05 3.45 -10.80
N CYS A 153 17.10 3.02 -9.97
CA CYS A 153 16.50 3.87 -8.93
C CYS A 153 17.56 4.30 -7.89
N ARG A 154 18.48 3.40 -7.51
CA ARG A 154 19.55 3.70 -6.56
C ARG A 154 20.51 4.78 -7.09
N LEU A 155 20.86 4.74 -8.37
CA LEU A 155 21.70 5.78 -8.98
C LEU A 155 20.99 7.14 -8.92
N VAL A 156 19.73 7.20 -9.36
CA VAL A 156 18.93 8.43 -9.33
C VAL A 156 18.75 8.95 -7.90
N PHE A 157 18.44 8.07 -6.94
CA PHE A 157 18.25 8.46 -5.54
C PHE A 157 19.53 9.01 -4.93
N ARG A 158 20.69 8.41 -5.22
CA ARG A 158 21.99 8.89 -4.75
C ARG A 158 22.36 10.26 -5.30
N GLU A 159 22.01 10.53 -6.55
CA GLU A 159 22.32 11.80 -7.21
C GLU A 159 21.36 12.92 -6.78
N ARG A 160 20.05 12.61 -6.73
CA ARG A 160 18.99 13.62 -6.59
C ARG A 160 18.35 13.68 -5.21
N ASN A 161 18.61 12.70 -4.33
CA ASN A 161 17.93 12.51 -3.04
C ASN A 161 16.42 12.23 -3.16
N TYR A 162 15.92 11.92 -4.34
CA TYR A 162 14.53 11.46 -4.57
C TYR A 162 14.45 10.60 -5.82
N VAL A 163 13.41 9.75 -5.88
CA VAL A 163 13.04 9.00 -7.08
C VAL A 163 11.55 8.64 -7.05
N PRO A 164 10.80 8.85 -8.16
CA PRO A 164 9.44 8.34 -8.29
C PRO A 164 9.44 6.82 -8.36
N LEU A 165 8.43 6.21 -7.73
CA LEU A 165 8.24 4.77 -7.65
C LEU A 165 6.82 4.41 -8.10
N SER A 166 6.65 3.26 -8.69
CA SER A 166 5.33 2.74 -9.05
C SER A 166 5.11 1.36 -8.45
N ASP A 167 3.85 1.01 -8.23
CA ASP A 167 3.42 -0.33 -7.81
C ASP A 167 4.08 -0.84 -6.51
N LEU A 168 4.25 0.05 -5.52
CA LEU A 168 4.74 -0.34 -4.18
C LEU A 168 3.75 -1.24 -3.45
N ILE A 169 2.46 -1.08 -3.73
CA ILE A 169 1.38 -1.88 -3.17
C ILE A 169 0.65 -2.55 -4.33
N HIS A 170 0.32 -3.82 -4.17
CA HIS A 170 -0.44 -4.58 -5.18
C HIS A 170 -1.76 -3.87 -5.51
N PRO A 171 -2.17 -3.73 -6.79
CA PRO A 171 -3.35 -2.95 -7.17
C PRO A 171 -4.65 -3.40 -6.50
N PHE A 172 -4.82 -4.69 -6.19
CA PHE A 172 -5.98 -5.19 -5.46
C PHE A 172 -5.96 -4.74 -3.99
N ASN A 173 -4.81 -4.82 -3.32
CA ASN A 173 -4.65 -4.30 -1.97
C ASN A 173 -4.81 -2.77 -1.94
N LEU A 174 -4.32 -2.05 -2.96
CA LEU A 174 -4.54 -0.61 -3.10
C LEU A 174 -6.03 -0.26 -3.18
N ALA A 175 -6.81 -0.97 -4.00
CA ALA A 175 -8.25 -0.77 -4.11
C ALA A 175 -8.97 -1.08 -2.79
N ALA A 176 -8.55 -2.15 -2.09
CA ALA A 176 -9.07 -2.49 -0.77
C ALA A 176 -8.74 -1.41 0.27
N LEU A 177 -7.51 -0.84 0.25
CA LEU A 177 -7.10 0.29 1.11
C LEU A 177 -7.93 1.55 0.83
N ARG A 178 -8.17 1.88 -0.44
CA ARG A 178 -9.02 3.00 -0.84
C ARG A 178 -10.43 2.83 -0.25
N ARG A 179 -11.04 1.65 -0.38
CA ARG A 179 -12.34 1.31 0.21
C ARG A 179 -12.30 1.42 1.74
N TYR A 180 -11.27 0.86 2.37
CA TYR A 180 -11.08 0.85 3.81
C TYR A 180 -11.02 2.26 4.39
N TYR A 181 -10.15 3.12 3.89
CA TYR A 181 -9.98 4.48 4.43
C TYR A 181 -11.14 5.41 4.08
N ARG A 182 -11.76 5.28 2.90
CA ARG A 182 -13.01 6.00 2.61
C ARG A 182 -14.11 5.66 3.62
N HIS A 183 -14.20 4.40 4.02
CA HIS A 183 -15.16 3.97 5.01
C HIS A 183 -14.80 4.44 6.43
N ALA A 184 -13.53 4.31 6.84
CA ALA A 184 -13.04 4.75 8.13
C ALA A 184 -13.28 6.26 8.36
N ILE A 185 -12.99 7.09 7.35
CA ILE A 185 -13.26 8.54 7.39
C ILE A 185 -14.77 8.82 7.54
N ARG A 186 -15.60 8.18 6.71
CA ARG A 186 -17.06 8.39 6.78
C ARG A 186 -17.68 7.98 8.11
N ARG A 187 -17.10 7.00 8.80
CA ARG A 187 -17.56 6.55 10.13
C ARG A 187 -16.96 7.34 11.30
N GLY A 188 -16.11 8.32 11.01
CA GLY A 188 -15.43 9.09 12.06
C GLY A 188 -14.32 8.31 12.79
N GLY A 189 -13.80 7.24 12.18
CA GLY A 189 -12.68 6.45 12.72
C GLY A 189 -11.32 7.11 12.48
N ILE A 190 -11.26 8.19 11.71
CA ILE A 190 -10.04 8.98 11.46
C ILE A 190 -10.29 10.40 11.95
N SER A 191 -9.37 10.93 12.74
CA SER A 191 -9.48 12.27 13.34
C SER A 191 -9.37 13.38 12.29
N LEU A 192 -10.17 14.43 12.43
CA LEU A 192 -10.09 15.63 11.59
C LEU A 192 -9.21 16.68 12.24
N GLY A 193 -8.24 17.18 11.49
CA GLY A 193 -7.33 18.24 11.90
C GLY A 193 -6.16 17.76 12.76
N ASP A 194 -5.04 18.46 12.63
CA ASP A 194 -3.86 18.36 13.47
C ASP A 194 -3.20 19.75 13.59
N GLU A 195 -2.03 19.83 14.25
CA GLU A 195 -1.28 21.06 14.45
C GLU A 195 -0.86 21.76 13.14
N GLN A 196 -0.67 20.99 12.05
CA GLN A 196 -0.25 21.54 10.77
C GLN A 196 -1.42 22.01 9.90
N SER A 197 -2.59 21.34 9.97
CA SER A 197 -3.73 21.68 9.14
C SER A 197 -5.07 21.22 9.75
N PRO A 198 -6.03 22.12 9.92
CA PRO A 198 -7.39 21.76 10.34
C PRO A 198 -8.19 21.09 9.20
N ARG A 199 -7.65 21.06 7.96
CA ARG A 199 -8.35 20.62 6.75
C ARG A 199 -7.84 19.28 6.21
N ARG A 200 -7.48 18.35 7.11
CA ARG A 200 -7.15 16.98 6.72
C ARG A 200 -7.57 15.99 7.81
N TYR A 201 -8.02 14.83 7.39
CA TYR A 201 -8.14 13.69 8.29
C TYR A 201 -6.78 13.04 8.46
N VAL A 202 -6.44 12.64 9.69
CA VAL A 202 -5.11 12.13 10.02
C VAL A 202 -5.16 10.91 10.91
N ALA A 203 -4.26 9.98 10.67
CA ALA A 203 -4.01 8.86 11.56
C ALA A 203 -2.51 8.57 11.64
N HIS A 204 -2.01 8.40 12.86
CA HIS A 204 -0.63 8.10 13.17
C HIS A 204 -0.51 6.63 13.56
N ASN A 205 0.45 5.91 12.97
CA ASN A 205 0.69 4.50 13.21
C ASN A 205 -0.57 3.62 13.09
N GLU A 206 -1.45 3.95 12.12
CA GLU A 206 -2.67 3.18 11.87
C GLU A 206 -2.30 1.73 11.51
N PRO A 207 -2.93 0.71 12.14
CA PRO A 207 -2.46 -0.68 12.07
C PRO A 207 -2.33 -1.25 10.66
N VAL A 208 -3.29 -0.95 9.76
CA VAL A 208 -3.25 -1.45 8.38
C VAL A 208 -2.12 -0.79 7.59
N ALA A 209 -1.93 0.52 7.75
CA ALA A 209 -0.81 1.23 7.12
C ALA A 209 0.54 0.71 7.63
N ARG A 210 0.67 0.39 8.94
CA ARG A 210 1.89 -0.21 9.51
C ARG A 210 2.25 -1.53 8.86
N TYR A 211 1.28 -2.37 8.54
CA TYR A 211 1.55 -3.62 7.83
C TYR A 211 2.26 -3.34 6.49
N PHE A 212 1.68 -2.49 5.64
CA PHE A 212 2.28 -2.15 4.34
C PHE A 212 3.62 -1.43 4.50
N HIS A 213 3.79 -0.60 5.53
CA HIS A 213 5.05 0.04 5.90
C HIS A 213 6.18 -1.00 6.05
N HIS A 214 5.92 -2.06 6.81
CA HIS A 214 6.89 -3.14 6.99
C HIS A 214 7.12 -3.96 5.70
N GLN A 215 6.05 -4.22 4.91
CA GLN A 215 6.17 -5.03 3.71
C GLN A 215 7.04 -4.40 2.62
N ILE A 216 7.05 -3.08 2.49
CA ILE A 216 7.84 -2.39 1.45
C ILE A 216 9.27 -2.05 1.88
N THR A 217 9.67 -2.32 3.13
CA THR A 217 10.98 -1.97 3.69
C THR A 217 12.15 -2.53 2.86
N ASN A 218 12.10 -3.82 2.49
CA ASN A 218 13.18 -4.45 1.72
C ASN A 218 13.33 -3.82 0.32
N ALA A 219 12.20 -3.49 -0.32
CA ALA A 219 12.22 -2.82 -1.61
C ALA A 219 12.91 -1.46 -1.51
N LEU A 220 12.58 -0.70 -0.48
CA LEU A 220 13.14 0.63 -0.26
C LEU A 220 14.60 0.58 0.18
N SER A 221 15.00 -0.38 1.03
CA SER A 221 16.43 -0.62 1.36
C SER A 221 17.26 -0.84 0.10
N GLY A 222 16.73 -1.61 -0.85
CA GLY A 222 17.37 -1.81 -2.15
C GLY A 222 17.57 -0.52 -2.92
N ILE A 223 16.57 0.35 -2.96
CA ILE A 223 16.59 1.64 -3.68
C ILE A 223 17.50 2.64 -2.99
N VAL A 224 17.40 2.76 -1.67
CA VAL A 224 18.26 3.66 -0.87
C VAL A 224 19.73 3.23 -0.94
N GLY A 225 19.98 1.92 -1.00
CA GLY A 225 21.31 1.33 -1.10
C GLY A 225 21.95 1.02 0.25
N GLU A 226 21.18 1.08 1.33
CA GLU A 226 21.58 0.74 2.70
C GLU A 226 20.41 0.09 3.46
N PRO A 227 20.67 -0.71 4.51
CA PRO A 227 19.62 -1.24 5.37
C PRO A 227 18.90 -0.11 6.09
N ILE A 228 17.56 -0.14 6.00
CA ILE A 228 16.68 0.80 6.70
C ILE A 228 15.66 0.03 7.54
N LYS A 229 15.08 0.72 8.53
CA LYS A 229 13.96 0.19 9.34
C LYS A 229 12.82 1.19 9.39
N PRO A 230 11.57 0.71 9.52
CA PRO A 230 10.41 1.56 9.73
C PRO A 230 10.55 2.40 11.00
N SER A 231 10.26 3.69 10.91
CA SER A 231 10.04 4.55 12.07
C SER A 231 8.54 4.64 12.36
N TYR A 232 7.81 5.51 11.69
CA TYR A 232 6.37 5.58 11.82
C TYR A 232 5.68 5.78 10.47
N VAL A 233 4.37 5.54 10.43
CA VAL A 233 3.52 5.78 9.26
C VAL A 233 2.45 6.80 9.58
N TYR A 234 2.18 7.69 8.63
CA TYR A 234 1.20 8.74 8.77
C TYR A 234 0.22 8.74 7.59
N LEU A 235 -1.07 8.68 7.87
CA LEU A 235 -2.12 8.86 6.88
C LEU A 235 -2.60 10.30 6.92
N ALA A 236 -2.71 10.95 5.75
CA ALA A 236 -3.39 12.24 5.64
C ALA A 236 -4.35 12.26 4.45
N SER A 237 -5.60 12.60 4.71
CA SER A 237 -6.64 12.81 3.70
C SER A 237 -7.03 14.30 3.70
N TYR A 238 -6.49 15.02 2.73
CA TYR A 238 -6.63 16.46 2.58
C TYR A 238 -7.98 16.82 1.96
N LEU A 239 -8.61 17.84 2.51
CA LEU A 239 -9.84 18.45 2.02
C LEU A 239 -9.55 19.67 1.15
N SER A 240 -10.54 20.13 0.42
CA SER A 240 -10.46 21.38 -0.37
C SER A 240 -9.83 22.51 0.43
N SER A 241 -8.96 23.27 -0.22
CA SER A 241 -8.22 24.40 0.37
C SER A 241 -7.20 24.00 1.47
N ALA A 242 -6.92 22.72 1.64
CA ALA A 242 -5.77 22.29 2.43
C ALA A 242 -4.46 22.57 1.65
N GLU A 243 -3.40 22.79 2.38
CA GLU A 243 -2.04 22.92 1.87
C GLU A 243 -1.07 22.13 2.75
N LEU A 244 0.11 21.86 2.25
CA LEU A 244 1.24 21.41 3.06
C LEU A 244 2.35 22.44 2.92
N LYS A 245 2.61 23.20 3.99
CA LYS A 245 3.63 24.23 3.99
C LYS A 245 5.01 23.64 3.74
N LYS A 246 5.89 24.44 3.09
CA LYS A 246 7.27 24.03 2.84
C LYS A 246 8.00 23.75 4.15
N HIS A 247 8.59 22.54 4.24
CA HIS A 247 9.34 22.09 5.40
C HIS A 247 10.33 20.99 4.98
N THR A 248 11.25 20.68 5.86
CA THR A 248 11.98 19.40 5.89
C THR A 248 11.45 18.58 7.06
N ASP A 249 11.59 17.27 6.95
CA ASP A 249 11.17 16.35 7.98
C ASP A 249 12.15 16.34 9.16
N ARG A 250 11.71 15.79 10.28
CA ARG A 250 12.51 15.50 11.46
C ARG A 250 13.39 14.25 11.26
N GLU A 251 14.32 14.00 12.16
CA GLU A 251 15.32 12.92 12.05
C GLU A 251 14.72 11.51 11.88
N GLN A 252 13.52 11.24 12.41
CA GLN A 252 12.79 9.98 12.25
C GLN A 252 12.33 9.73 10.80
N CYS A 253 12.47 10.71 9.93
CA CYS A 253 12.02 10.68 8.54
C CYS A 253 13.20 10.88 7.57
N GLU A 254 14.37 10.28 7.86
CA GLU A 254 15.53 10.39 6.95
C GLU A 254 15.15 9.96 5.54
N PHE A 255 14.37 8.88 5.42
CA PHE A 255 13.79 8.44 4.15
C PHE A 255 12.27 8.46 4.25
N SER A 256 11.64 9.30 3.45
CA SER A 256 10.19 9.43 3.41
C SER A 256 9.64 8.93 2.08
N VAL A 257 8.55 8.18 2.13
CA VAL A 257 7.77 7.79 0.95
C VAL A 257 6.39 8.38 1.03
N THR A 258 6.02 9.20 0.06
CA THR A 258 4.64 9.65 -0.13
C THR A 258 3.96 8.74 -1.13
N LEU A 259 3.01 7.92 -0.71
CA LEU A 259 2.16 7.09 -1.57
C LEU A 259 0.84 7.83 -1.86
N CYS A 260 0.51 8.03 -3.14
CA CYS A 260 -0.79 8.54 -3.55
C CYS A 260 -1.83 7.42 -3.47
N LEU A 261 -2.67 7.45 -2.43
CA LEU A 261 -3.66 6.39 -2.20
C LEU A 261 -4.98 6.67 -2.93
N ASP A 262 -5.50 7.89 -2.79
CA ASP A 262 -6.83 8.22 -3.30
C ASP A 262 -6.92 9.70 -3.69
N TYR A 263 -7.78 10.01 -4.65
CA TYR A 263 -8.02 11.38 -5.11
C TYR A 263 -9.45 11.51 -5.64
N SER A 264 -10.08 12.63 -5.38
CA SER A 264 -11.41 12.95 -5.92
C SER A 264 -11.44 14.39 -6.43
N PRO A 265 -12.00 14.65 -7.62
CA PRO A 265 -12.51 13.68 -8.61
C PRO A 265 -11.40 12.73 -9.09
N GLU A 266 -11.76 11.48 -9.41
CA GLU A 266 -10.77 10.47 -9.83
C GLU A 266 -10.03 10.93 -11.09
N PRO A 267 -8.68 10.97 -11.09
CA PRO A 267 -7.92 11.42 -12.24
C PRO A 267 -7.85 10.33 -13.30
N GLN A 268 -7.70 10.71 -14.57
CA GLN A 268 -7.49 9.74 -15.66
C GLN A 268 -6.16 8.99 -15.51
N LEU A 269 -5.10 9.66 -15.11
CA LEU A 269 -3.78 9.08 -14.89
C LEU A 269 -3.13 9.67 -13.64
N ALA A 270 -2.57 10.86 -13.68
CA ALA A 270 -1.91 11.50 -12.55
C ALA A 270 -2.81 12.54 -11.89
N THR A 271 -2.69 12.67 -10.57
CA THR A 271 -3.42 13.70 -9.81
C THR A 271 -2.93 15.09 -10.17
N PRO A 272 -3.81 16.10 -10.28
CA PRO A 272 -3.40 17.45 -10.62
C PRO A 272 -2.78 18.22 -9.43
N TRP A 273 -2.57 17.57 -8.29
CA TRP A 273 -2.03 18.17 -7.08
C TRP A 273 -0.69 17.52 -6.70
N PRO A 274 0.43 18.01 -7.27
CA PRO A 274 1.73 17.39 -7.09
C PRO A 274 2.30 17.65 -5.68
N ILE A 275 3.17 16.76 -5.24
CA ILE A 275 4.15 17.12 -4.21
C ILE A 275 5.33 17.81 -4.89
N ARG A 276 5.78 18.94 -4.33
CA ARG A 276 6.91 19.72 -4.82
C ARG A 276 8.12 19.49 -3.95
N LEU A 277 9.25 19.29 -4.58
CA LEU A 277 10.56 19.17 -3.93
C LEU A 277 11.44 20.33 -4.39
N ASP A 278 12.06 21.06 -3.46
CA ASP A 278 13.07 22.05 -3.81
C ASP A 278 14.43 21.33 -3.87
N THR A 279 15.02 21.33 -5.03
CA THR A 279 16.30 20.73 -5.33
C THR A 279 17.31 21.79 -5.77
N PRO A 280 18.61 21.50 -5.79
CA PRO A 280 19.62 22.42 -6.31
C PRO A 280 19.37 22.86 -7.76
N GLU A 281 18.72 21.99 -8.56
CA GLU A 281 18.38 22.26 -9.96
C GLU A 281 17.06 23.05 -10.14
N GLY A 282 16.35 23.31 -9.04
CA GLY A 282 15.05 23.98 -9.04
C GLY A 282 13.94 23.15 -8.41
N THR A 283 12.70 23.62 -8.53
CA THR A 283 11.55 22.92 -7.97
C THR A 283 11.10 21.77 -8.89
N PHE A 284 11.18 20.56 -8.38
CA PHE A 284 10.60 19.36 -9.02
C PHE A 284 9.15 19.15 -8.57
N ALA A 285 8.22 19.02 -9.50
CA ALA A 285 6.82 18.72 -9.21
C ALA A 285 6.50 17.25 -9.57
N ALA A 286 6.25 16.43 -8.57
CA ALA A 286 5.89 15.03 -8.76
C ALA A 286 4.37 14.87 -8.86
N TYR A 287 3.88 14.66 -10.07
CA TYR A 287 2.48 14.30 -10.36
C TYR A 287 2.34 12.79 -10.25
N GLN A 288 1.68 12.31 -9.21
CA GLN A 288 1.52 10.89 -8.91
C GLN A 288 0.20 10.35 -9.46
N ALA A 289 0.23 9.20 -10.11
CA ALA A 289 -0.97 8.41 -10.32
C ALA A 289 -1.38 7.70 -9.02
N LEU A 290 -2.62 7.18 -8.95
CA LEU A 290 -3.05 6.39 -7.80
C LEU A 290 -2.19 5.13 -7.68
N GLY A 291 -1.59 4.90 -6.51
CA GLY A 291 -0.66 3.82 -6.26
C GLY A 291 0.81 4.15 -6.51
N ASP A 292 1.11 5.31 -7.10
CA ASP A 292 2.49 5.76 -7.25
C ASP A 292 3.03 6.33 -5.93
N GLY A 293 4.31 6.07 -5.68
CA GLY A 293 5.09 6.61 -4.59
C GLY A 293 6.14 7.61 -5.06
N LEU A 294 6.63 8.41 -4.13
CA LEU A 294 7.84 9.19 -4.28
C LEU A 294 8.68 8.99 -3.03
N ILE A 295 9.87 8.40 -3.17
CA ILE A 295 10.83 8.34 -2.07
C ILE A 295 11.76 9.55 -2.15
N TYR A 296 12.05 10.15 -1.01
CA TYR A 296 12.99 11.28 -0.90
C TYR A 296 13.67 11.30 0.48
N ARG A 297 14.81 11.99 0.59
CA ARG A 297 15.45 12.25 1.89
C ARG A 297 14.71 13.39 2.59
N GLY A 298 13.80 13.02 3.50
CA GLY A 298 12.91 13.95 4.18
C GLY A 298 13.63 15.04 4.96
N THR A 299 14.73 14.68 5.63
CA THR A 299 15.58 15.60 6.41
C THR A 299 16.37 16.60 5.56
N LYS A 300 16.54 16.33 4.25
CA LYS A 300 17.40 17.12 3.36
C LYS A 300 16.66 17.89 2.28
N VAL A 301 15.55 17.34 1.79
CA VAL A 301 14.84 17.90 0.65
C VAL A 301 13.60 18.66 1.15
N PRO A 302 13.59 20.01 1.08
CA PRO A 302 12.40 20.76 1.40
C PRO A 302 11.25 20.39 0.47
N HIS A 303 10.08 20.12 1.05
CA HIS A 303 8.93 19.68 0.26
C HIS A 303 7.63 20.33 0.75
N TYR A 304 6.66 20.39 -0.16
CA TYR A 304 5.39 21.05 0.09
C TYR A 304 4.33 20.68 -0.94
N ARG A 305 3.09 21.08 -0.68
CA ARG A 305 1.98 21.04 -1.64
C ARG A 305 1.26 22.38 -1.62
N ASP A 306 0.97 22.91 -2.80
CA ASP A 306 0.15 24.10 -2.97
C ASP A 306 -1.27 23.90 -2.43
N VAL A 307 -2.08 24.95 -2.39
CA VAL A 307 -3.47 24.86 -1.96
C VAL A 307 -4.26 23.90 -2.86
N LEU A 308 -4.91 22.91 -2.26
CA LEU A 308 -5.76 21.94 -2.96
C LEU A 308 -7.00 22.63 -3.51
N ALA A 309 -7.28 22.42 -4.79
CA ALA A 309 -8.38 23.05 -5.50
C ALA A 309 -9.75 22.81 -4.83
N PRO A 310 -10.69 23.76 -4.95
CA PRO A 310 -12.07 23.58 -4.46
C PRO A 310 -12.74 22.34 -5.05
N GLY A 311 -13.46 21.59 -4.21
CA GLY A 311 -14.13 20.36 -4.62
C GLY A 311 -13.23 19.13 -4.75
N HIS A 312 -11.91 19.28 -4.53
CA HIS A 312 -10.97 18.17 -4.58
C HIS A 312 -10.63 17.64 -3.18
N THR A 313 -10.31 16.34 -3.11
CA THR A 313 -9.73 15.68 -1.93
C THR A 313 -8.57 14.81 -2.36
N SER A 314 -7.57 14.63 -1.48
CA SER A 314 -6.39 13.80 -1.76
C SER A 314 -6.00 13.03 -0.51
N THR A 315 -5.84 11.71 -0.62
CA THR A 315 -5.38 10.87 0.47
C THR A 315 -4.02 10.29 0.14
N SER A 316 -3.06 10.47 1.05
CA SER A 316 -1.71 9.90 0.96
C SER A 316 -1.37 9.13 2.22
N ILE A 317 -0.53 8.10 2.07
CA ILE A 317 0.15 7.45 3.18
C ILE A 317 1.63 7.85 3.09
N PHE A 318 2.17 8.30 4.21
CA PHE A 318 3.57 8.67 4.37
C PHE A 318 4.25 7.58 5.19
N PHE A 319 5.18 6.87 4.56
CA PHE A 319 5.99 5.84 5.19
C PHE A 319 7.36 6.43 5.50
N HIS A 320 7.73 6.49 6.78
CA HIS A 320 8.99 7.07 7.22
C HIS A 320 9.96 6.00 7.70
N TYR A 321 11.21 6.16 7.34
CA TYR A 321 12.27 5.21 7.63
C TYR A 321 13.52 5.92 8.11
N VAL A 322 14.30 5.19 8.89
CA VAL A 322 15.63 5.58 9.34
C VAL A 322 16.65 4.50 8.97
N PRO A 323 17.96 4.81 8.94
CA PRO A 323 19.00 3.80 8.85
C PRO A 323 18.80 2.70 9.90
N ALA A 324 19.16 1.46 9.59
CA ALA A 324 18.94 0.34 10.52
C ALA A 324 19.65 0.50 11.87
N ASP A 325 20.78 1.21 11.89
CA ASP A 325 21.58 1.52 13.07
C ASP A 325 21.12 2.78 13.83
N PHE A 326 20.11 3.49 13.36
CA PHE A 326 19.55 4.64 14.08
C PHE A 326 19.12 4.26 15.48
N SER A 327 19.61 4.99 16.50
CA SER A 327 19.41 4.71 17.94
C SER A 327 18.45 5.68 18.62
N GLY A 328 17.95 6.69 17.91
CA GLY A 328 16.96 7.63 18.44
C GLY A 328 15.55 7.01 18.57
N PRO A 329 14.61 7.73 19.20
CA PRO A 329 13.21 7.33 19.23
C PRO A 329 12.65 7.22 17.81
N LEU A 330 11.80 6.22 17.55
CA LEU A 330 11.25 5.99 16.21
C LEU A 330 9.92 6.76 15.98
N ASP A 331 9.40 7.40 17.03
CA ASP A 331 8.09 8.05 17.02
C ASP A 331 8.15 9.46 17.63
#